data_a1ca20d4c268f959c7646cabc1c94930
#
_entry.id   a1ca20d4c268f959c7646cabc1c94930
#
_cell.length_a   1.000
_cell.length_b   1.000
_cell.length_c   1.000
_cell.angle_alpha   90.00
_cell.angle_beta   90.00
_cell.angle_gamma   90.00
#
_symmetry.space_group_name_H-M   'P 1'
#
loop_
_entity.id
_entity.type
_entity.pdbx_description
1 polymer ?
#
loop_
_entity_poly.entity_id
_entity_poly.type
_entity_poly.pdbx_seq_one_letter_code
_entity_poly.pdbx_strand_id
1 'polypeptide(L)'
;MPPDQQAAPADLAVPHPEPDREGRDPDPALSPERRAELLAVAEESELVALADRCLEDAPGTRVIEPPTTGTIPLCVREPVVGERFILADVLATQAGVEHRGQRGWAMRLGDDVAATLAAAICDAEAASGTGLAPEVDLLCRRTERRRADEAAREWAELARTEVHFQELT
;
A
#
# COMPACT_ATOMS: atom_id res chain seq x y z
N MET A 1 32.66 -20.13 45.03
CA MET A 1 31.51 -20.33 44.12
C MET A 1 30.65 -19.07 44.20
N PRO A 2 30.69 -18.14 43.22
CA PRO A 2 29.84 -16.95 43.23
C PRO A 2 28.47 -17.29 42.61
N PRO A 3 27.40 -16.56 43.00
CA PRO A 3 26.05 -16.84 42.54
C PRO A 3 25.79 -16.41 41.10
N ASP A 4 25.00 -17.20 40.46
CA ASP A 4 24.45 -17.12 39.12
C ASP A 4 23.77 -15.75 38.85
N GLN A 5 24.25 -14.99 37.89
CA GLN A 5 23.59 -13.78 37.39
C GLN A 5 22.57 -14.21 36.36
N GLN A 6 21.32 -14.32 36.81
CA GLN A 6 20.16 -14.42 35.92
C GLN A 6 20.07 -13.14 35.07
N ALA A 7 20.30 -13.26 33.78
CA ALA A 7 20.04 -12.20 32.81
C ALA A 7 18.53 -11.91 32.79
N ALA A 8 18.18 -10.65 32.97
CA ALA A 8 16.82 -10.14 32.81
C ALA A 8 16.35 -10.35 31.36
N PRO A 9 15.04 -10.66 31.13
CA PRO A 9 14.51 -10.79 29.78
C PRO A 9 14.60 -9.46 29.06
N ALA A 10 15.07 -9.52 27.81
CA ALA A 10 15.14 -8.37 26.92
C ALA A 10 13.73 -7.78 26.74
N ASP A 11 13.61 -6.50 27.06
CA ASP A 11 12.43 -5.68 26.85
C ASP A 11 12.12 -5.67 25.33
N LEU A 12 11.08 -6.39 24.93
CA LEU A 12 10.52 -6.38 23.59
C LEU A 12 9.75 -5.07 23.39
N ALA A 13 10.50 -3.97 23.27
CA ALA A 13 9.93 -2.69 22.87
C ALA A 13 9.34 -2.80 21.46
N VAL A 14 8.02 -2.89 21.37
CA VAL A 14 7.29 -2.75 20.12
C VAL A 14 7.55 -1.33 19.61
N PRO A 15 8.05 -1.15 18.37
CA PRO A 15 8.30 0.18 17.84
C PRO A 15 6.98 0.93 17.71
N HIS A 16 6.81 1.96 18.53
CA HIS A 16 5.71 2.91 18.39
C HIS A 16 5.95 3.76 17.15
N PRO A 17 4.94 4.00 16.29
CA PRO A 17 5.06 4.99 15.25
C PRO A 17 5.28 6.36 15.90
N GLU A 18 6.42 6.99 15.59
CA GLU A 18 6.72 8.35 16.08
C GLU A 18 5.70 9.34 15.50
N PRO A 19 5.18 10.30 16.30
CA PRO A 19 4.30 11.33 15.78
C PRO A 19 5.07 12.25 14.82
N ASP A 20 4.47 12.51 13.67
CA ASP A 20 4.99 13.36 12.60
C ASP A 20 5.50 14.70 13.14
N ARG A 21 6.78 14.99 12.89
CA ARG A 21 7.38 16.29 13.17
C ARG A 21 6.94 17.29 12.10
N GLU A 22 6.30 18.35 12.52
CA GLU A 22 6.02 19.54 11.72
C GLU A 22 7.33 20.15 11.18
N GLY A 23 7.41 20.30 9.86
CA GLY A 23 8.56 20.90 9.17
C GLY A 23 9.04 20.06 7.99
N ARG A 24 8.12 19.56 7.14
CA ARG A 24 8.48 18.76 5.96
C ARG A 24 8.83 19.67 4.80
N ASP A 25 10.08 19.53 4.30
CA ASP A 25 10.47 19.91 2.93
C ASP A 25 9.42 19.39 1.91
N PRO A 26 9.28 20.04 0.74
CA PRO A 26 8.35 19.57 -0.27
C PRO A 26 8.56 18.08 -0.50
N ASP A 27 7.52 17.34 -0.24
CA ASP A 27 7.49 15.87 -0.16
C ASP A 27 8.14 15.29 -1.43
N PRO A 28 9.18 14.46 -1.32
CA PRO A 28 9.88 13.94 -2.48
C PRO A 28 8.90 13.22 -3.42
N ALA A 29 9.15 13.31 -4.72
CA ALA A 29 8.35 12.60 -5.72
C ALA A 29 8.21 11.13 -5.33
N LEU A 30 7.00 10.60 -5.42
CA LEU A 30 6.74 9.19 -5.10
C LEU A 30 7.56 8.28 -6.01
N SER A 31 8.24 7.28 -5.44
CA SER A 31 8.88 6.25 -6.26
C SER A 31 7.80 5.45 -7.02
N PRO A 32 8.13 4.87 -8.18
CA PRO A 32 7.20 4.03 -8.94
C PRO A 32 6.60 2.90 -8.09
N GLU A 33 7.41 2.27 -7.23
CA GLU A 33 6.97 1.20 -6.34
C GLU A 33 5.97 1.71 -5.31
N ARG A 34 6.27 2.85 -4.67
CA ARG A 34 5.37 3.45 -3.69
C ARG A 34 4.07 3.89 -4.31
N ARG A 35 4.12 4.46 -5.52
CA ARG A 35 2.93 4.81 -6.30
C ARG A 35 2.07 3.59 -6.60
N ALA A 36 2.68 2.50 -7.09
CA ALA A 36 1.97 1.25 -7.37
C ALA A 36 1.27 0.68 -6.11
N GLU A 37 1.94 0.69 -4.95
CA GLU A 37 1.34 0.28 -3.67
C GLU A 37 0.12 1.12 -3.30
N LEU A 38 0.19 2.44 -3.49
CA LEU A 38 -0.89 3.35 -3.12
C LEU A 38 -2.07 3.26 -4.11
N LEU A 39 -1.81 3.13 -5.40
CA LEU A 39 -2.84 2.92 -6.42
C LEU A 39 -3.53 1.55 -6.24
N ALA A 40 -2.80 0.53 -5.77
CA ALA A 40 -3.38 -0.77 -5.48
C ALA A 40 -4.48 -0.74 -4.41
N VAL A 41 -4.45 0.22 -3.50
CA VAL A 41 -5.40 0.34 -2.37
C VAL A 41 -6.20 1.64 -2.38
N ALA A 42 -6.08 2.43 -3.44
CA ALA A 42 -6.88 3.64 -3.62
C ALA A 42 -8.36 3.32 -3.81
N GLU A 43 -9.22 4.28 -3.46
CA GLU A 43 -10.67 4.14 -3.59
C GLU A 43 -11.08 3.97 -5.05
N GLU A 44 -11.93 2.96 -5.33
CA GLU A 44 -12.38 2.63 -6.69
C GLU A 44 -12.95 3.82 -7.43
N SER A 45 -13.89 4.53 -6.81
CA SER A 45 -14.58 5.66 -7.42
C SER A 45 -13.63 6.83 -7.76
N GLU A 46 -12.63 7.08 -6.91
CA GLU A 46 -11.61 8.11 -7.17
C GLU A 46 -10.67 7.70 -8.32
N LEU A 47 -10.27 6.41 -8.37
CA LEU A 47 -9.44 5.88 -9.45
C LEU A 47 -10.13 5.95 -10.80
N VAL A 48 -11.36 5.46 -10.88
CA VAL A 48 -12.14 5.43 -12.13
C VAL A 48 -12.38 6.85 -12.62
N ALA A 49 -12.83 7.76 -11.75
CA ALA A 49 -13.06 9.16 -12.13
C ALA A 49 -11.78 9.87 -12.62
N LEU A 50 -10.62 9.57 -12.01
CA LEU A 50 -9.36 10.16 -12.46
C LEU A 50 -8.89 9.54 -13.78
N ALA A 51 -9.00 8.23 -13.93
CA ALA A 51 -8.64 7.53 -15.17
C ALA A 51 -9.50 8.00 -16.36
N ASP A 52 -10.79 8.20 -16.18
CA ASP A 52 -11.69 8.75 -17.21
C ASP A 52 -11.19 10.13 -17.68
N ARG A 53 -10.80 10.99 -16.76
CA ARG A 53 -10.21 12.30 -17.10
C ARG A 53 -8.87 12.19 -17.81
N CYS A 54 -8.02 11.22 -17.44
CA CYS A 54 -6.77 10.96 -18.16
C CYS A 54 -7.04 10.54 -19.62
N LEU A 55 -8.05 9.70 -19.82
CA LEU A 55 -8.47 9.26 -21.16
C LEU A 55 -9.05 10.39 -22.02
N GLU A 56 -9.80 11.31 -21.41
CA GLU A 56 -10.33 12.51 -22.09
C GLU A 56 -9.21 13.46 -22.50
N ASP A 57 -8.20 13.67 -21.63
CA ASP A 57 -7.08 14.57 -21.87
C ASP A 57 -6.08 14.02 -22.89
N ALA A 58 -5.92 12.70 -22.99
CA ALA A 58 -5.03 12.04 -23.95
C ALA A 58 -5.67 10.81 -24.59
N PRO A 59 -6.40 10.97 -25.69
CA PRO A 59 -6.93 9.84 -26.44
C PRO A 59 -5.80 9.00 -27.04
N GLY A 60 -6.01 7.67 -27.13
CA GLY A 60 -5.05 6.75 -27.74
C GLY A 60 -4.39 5.79 -26.72
N THR A 61 -4.94 5.68 -25.52
CA THR A 61 -4.56 4.64 -24.56
C THR A 61 -4.79 3.25 -25.14
N ARG A 62 -3.82 2.37 -24.94
CA ARG A 62 -3.87 1.00 -25.41
C ARG A 62 -3.70 0.02 -24.26
N VAL A 63 -4.61 -0.91 -24.13
CA VAL A 63 -4.46 -2.04 -23.21
C VAL A 63 -3.45 -3.02 -23.81
N ILE A 64 -2.33 -3.24 -23.12
CA ILE A 64 -1.25 -4.16 -23.55
C ILE A 64 -1.33 -5.49 -22.81
N GLU A 65 -1.83 -5.47 -21.57
CA GLU A 65 -2.14 -6.65 -20.76
C GLU A 65 -3.60 -6.52 -20.29
N PRO A 66 -4.54 -7.27 -20.91
CA PRO A 66 -5.93 -7.23 -20.50
C PRO A 66 -6.09 -7.58 -19.01
N PRO A 67 -7.05 -6.97 -18.31
CA PRO A 67 -7.32 -7.31 -16.93
C PRO A 67 -7.52 -8.82 -16.77
N THR A 68 -6.73 -9.42 -15.89
CA THR A 68 -6.75 -10.87 -15.63
C THR A 68 -6.80 -11.10 -14.13
N THR A 69 -7.83 -11.85 -13.72
CA THR A 69 -8.02 -12.24 -12.32
C THR A 69 -7.46 -13.64 -12.09
N GLY A 70 -6.72 -13.80 -11.01
CA GLY A 70 -6.12 -15.06 -10.59
C GLY A 70 -5.83 -15.06 -9.10
N THR A 71 -5.17 -16.11 -8.60
CA THR A 71 -4.75 -16.20 -7.20
C THR A 71 -3.24 -16.01 -7.08
N ILE A 72 -2.84 -15.33 -6.01
CA ILE A 72 -1.43 -15.15 -5.63
C ILE A 72 -1.21 -15.68 -4.22
N PRO A 73 -0.08 -16.35 -3.93
CA PRO A 73 0.22 -16.83 -2.59
C PRO A 73 0.60 -15.65 -1.67
N LEU A 74 -0.13 -15.52 -0.55
CA LEU A 74 0.20 -14.57 0.50
C LEU A 74 1.28 -15.18 1.40
N CYS A 75 2.50 -14.69 1.26
CA CYS A 75 3.63 -15.11 2.07
C CYS A 75 3.80 -14.15 3.26
N VAL A 76 3.73 -14.68 4.47
CA VAL A 76 3.94 -13.93 5.71
C VAL A 76 5.19 -14.41 6.43
N ARG A 77 5.70 -13.59 7.33
CA ARG A 77 6.81 -13.93 8.20
C ARG A 77 6.28 -14.11 9.62
N GLU A 78 6.56 -15.24 10.20
CA GLU A 78 6.25 -15.55 11.61
C GLU A 78 7.09 -14.62 12.52
N PRO A 79 6.48 -13.95 13.54
CA PRO A 79 7.15 -12.89 14.29
C PRO A 79 8.19 -13.39 15.30
N VAL A 80 8.16 -14.67 15.74
CA VAL A 80 9.06 -15.20 16.77
C VAL A 80 10.37 -15.71 16.20
N VAL A 81 10.31 -16.62 15.22
CA VAL A 81 11.49 -17.25 14.61
C VAL A 81 11.87 -16.56 13.30
N GLY A 82 10.96 -15.80 12.70
CA GLY A 82 11.17 -15.09 11.46
C GLY A 82 11.07 -15.96 10.20
N GLU A 83 10.54 -17.17 10.31
CA GLU A 83 10.35 -18.06 9.17
C GLU A 83 9.21 -17.55 8.24
N ARG A 84 9.41 -17.78 6.94
CA ARG A 84 8.39 -17.44 5.93
C ARG A 84 7.51 -18.65 5.67
N PHE A 85 6.20 -18.42 5.61
CA PHE A 85 5.24 -19.44 5.19
C PHE A 85 4.12 -18.85 4.35
N ILE A 86 3.47 -19.66 3.54
CA ILE A 86 2.30 -19.28 2.76
C ILE A 86 1.08 -19.39 3.67
N LEU A 87 0.45 -18.24 3.95
CA LEU A 87 -0.72 -18.18 4.81
C LEU A 87 -1.99 -18.58 4.06
N ALA A 88 -2.15 -18.11 2.83
CA ALA A 88 -3.32 -18.34 1.99
C ALA A 88 -3.01 -17.99 0.53
N ASP A 89 -3.90 -18.42 -0.38
CA ASP A 89 -3.99 -17.85 -1.71
C ASP A 89 -5.06 -16.74 -1.69
N VAL A 90 -4.72 -15.56 -2.21
CA VAL A 90 -5.61 -14.42 -2.28
C VAL A 90 -5.94 -14.08 -3.73
N LEU A 91 -7.19 -13.70 -3.98
CA LEU A 91 -7.64 -13.27 -5.29
C LEU A 91 -7.02 -11.90 -5.61
N ALA A 92 -6.51 -11.75 -6.83
CA ALA A 92 -5.96 -10.49 -7.32
C ALA A 92 -6.25 -10.34 -8.81
N THR A 93 -6.41 -9.10 -9.25
CA THR A 93 -6.55 -8.72 -10.65
C THR A 93 -5.37 -7.84 -11.04
N GLN A 94 -4.79 -8.10 -12.21
CA GLN A 94 -3.72 -7.29 -12.78
C GLN A 94 -4.11 -6.76 -14.15
N ALA A 95 -3.54 -5.62 -14.55
CA ALA A 95 -3.70 -5.04 -15.88
C ALA A 95 -2.47 -4.22 -16.26
N GLY A 96 -2.23 -4.09 -17.57
CA GLY A 96 -1.17 -3.26 -18.12
C GLY A 96 -1.66 -2.42 -19.30
N VAL A 97 -1.25 -1.16 -19.35
CA VAL A 97 -1.61 -0.21 -20.41
C VAL A 97 -0.39 0.51 -20.94
N GLU A 98 -0.55 1.08 -22.13
CA GLU A 98 0.32 2.13 -22.67
C GLU A 98 -0.53 3.40 -22.80
N HIS A 99 -0.13 4.47 -22.13
CA HIS A 99 -0.78 5.76 -22.14
C HIS A 99 0.28 6.87 -22.21
N ARG A 100 0.11 7.87 -23.08
CA ARG A 100 1.11 8.91 -23.35
C ARG A 100 2.52 8.37 -23.67
N GLY A 101 2.62 7.19 -24.28
CA GLY A 101 3.90 6.55 -24.59
C GLY A 101 4.62 5.94 -23.37
N GLN A 102 3.98 5.93 -22.21
CA GLN A 102 4.47 5.29 -20.99
C GLN A 102 3.70 4.01 -20.71
N ARG A 103 4.38 3.02 -20.13
CA ARG A 103 3.73 1.81 -19.62
C ARG A 103 3.29 2.06 -18.20
N GLY A 104 2.04 1.71 -17.90
CA GLY A 104 1.51 1.61 -16.57
C GLY A 104 1.04 0.20 -16.27
N TRP A 105 1.19 -0.19 -15.03
CA TRP A 105 0.81 -1.51 -14.54
C TRP A 105 0.19 -1.40 -13.15
N ALA A 106 -0.81 -2.23 -12.89
CA ALA A 106 -1.41 -2.33 -11.57
C ALA A 106 -1.80 -3.76 -11.24
N MET A 107 -1.76 -4.08 -9.95
CA MET A 107 -2.35 -5.27 -9.35
C MET A 107 -3.13 -4.85 -8.11
N ARG A 108 -4.39 -5.30 -8.02
CA ARG A 108 -5.27 -5.02 -6.88
C ARG A 108 -5.82 -6.34 -6.33
N LEU A 109 -6.00 -6.41 -5.02
CA LEU A 109 -6.68 -7.55 -4.41
C LEU A 109 -8.16 -7.54 -4.81
N GLY A 110 -8.71 -8.73 -5.05
CA GLY A 110 -10.08 -8.92 -5.52
C GLY A 110 -10.18 -9.10 -7.03
N ASP A 111 -11.40 -8.95 -7.53
CA ASP A 111 -11.78 -9.18 -8.94
C ASP A 111 -12.28 -7.90 -9.65
N ASP A 112 -11.99 -6.74 -9.08
CA ASP A 112 -12.37 -5.46 -9.65
C ASP A 112 -11.50 -5.09 -10.85
N VAL A 113 -12.00 -5.46 -12.01
CA VAL A 113 -11.40 -5.22 -13.33
C VAL A 113 -11.31 -3.71 -13.65
N ALA A 114 -12.37 -2.96 -13.31
CA ALA A 114 -12.46 -1.55 -13.66
C ALA A 114 -11.45 -0.71 -12.85
N ALA A 115 -11.43 -0.89 -11.54
CA ALA A 115 -10.48 -0.19 -10.69
C ALA A 115 -9.02 -0.60 -10.96
N THR A 116 -8.77 -1.87 -11.34
CA THR A 116 -7.42 -2.32 -11.69
C THR A 116 -6.94 -1.67 -12.99
N LEU A 117 -7.80 -1.60 -14.01
CA LEU A 117 -7.48 -0.91 -15.26
C LEU A 117 -7.26 0.59 -15.03
N ALA A 118 -8.12 1.22 -14.24
CA ALA A 118 -7.99 2.63 -13.87
C ALA A 118 -6.68 2.91 -13.13
N ALA A 119 -6.26 2.04 -12.21
CA ALA A 119 -4.98 2.16 -11.52
C ALA A 119 -3.78 2.07 -12.48
N ALA A 120 -3.82 1.17 -13.48
CA ALA A 120 -2.79 1.07 -14.49
C ALA A 120 -2.72 2.32 -15.38
N ILE A 121 -3.86 2.93 -15.74
CA ILE A 121 -3.92 4.20 -16.48
C ILE A 121 -3.29 5.32 -15.65
N CYS A 122 -3.67 5.44 -14.37
CA CYS A 122 -3.09 6.43 -13.46
C CYS A 122 -1.58 6.25 -13.28
N ASP A 123 -1.10 5.01 -13.23
CA ASP A 123 0.34 4.72 -13.15
C ASP A 123 1.10 5.22 -14.39
N ALA A 124 0.58 4.93 -15.61
CA ALA A 124 1.16 5.42 -16.83
C ALA A 124 1.12 6.95 -16.94
N GLU A 125 0.00 7.58 -16.53
CA GLU A 125 -0.14 9.04 -16.50
C GLU A 125 0.92 9.67 -15.60
N ALA A 126 1.09 9.16 -14.36
CA ALA A 126 2.12 9.65 -13.45
C ALA A 126 3.54 9.43 -14.01
N ALA A 127 3.80 8.29 -14.67
CA ALA A 127 5.09 8.00 -15.29
C ALA A 127 5.41 8.97 -16.45
N SER A 128 4.39 9.53 -17.09
CA SER A 128 4.59 10.52 -18.15
C SER A 128 5.14 11.86 -17.64
N GLY A 129 4.90 12.19 -16.39
CA GLY A 129 5.25 13.47 -15.77
C GLY A 129 4.50 14.68 -16.36
N THR A 130 3.46 14.44 -17.15
CA THR A 130 2.67 15.47 -17.86
C THR A 130 1.18 15.33 -17.56
N GLY A 131 0.34 16.18 -18.13
CA GLY A 131 -1.11 16.09 -18.00
C GLY A 131 -1.59 16.09 -16.55
N LEU A 132 -2.28 15.02 -16.15
CA LEU A 132 -2.85 14.85 -14.83
C LEU A 132 -1.92 14.13 -13.82
N ALA A 133 -0.63 13.95 -14.15
CA ALA A 133 0.34 13.35 -13.23
C ALA A 133 0.34 13.96 -11.82
N PRO A 134 0.25 15.30 -11.63
CA PRO A 134 0.16 15.87 -10.28
C PRO A 134 -1.10 15.47 -9.52
N GLU A 135 -2.20 15.18 -10.23
CA GLU A 135 -3.45 14.75 -9.61
C GLU A 135 -3.39 13.28 -9.18
N VAL A 136 -2.65 12.46 -9.93
CA VAL A 136 -2.35 11.09 -9.50
C VAL A 136 -1.52 11.10 -8.22
N ASP A 137 -0.51 11.96 -8.12
CA ASP A 137 0.28 12.12 -6.90
C ASP A 137 -0.59 12.56 -5.72
N LEU A 138 -1.52 13.49 -5.95
CA LEU A 138 -2.48 13.92 -4.93
C LEU A 138 -3.40 12.77 -4.47
N LEU A 139 -3.87 11.93 -5.38
CA LEU A 139 -4.66 10.74 -5.05
C LEU A 139 -3.84 9.78 -4.19
N CYS A 140 -2.60 9.51 -4.57
CA CYS A 140 -1.70 8.66 -3.80
C CYS A 140 -1.48 9.20 -2.37
N ARG A 141 -1.19 10.49 -2.22
CA ARG A 141 -1.02 11.11 -0.89
C ARG A 141 -2.29 11.06 -0.03
N ARG A 142 -3.48 11.25 -0.62
CA ARG A 142 -4.75 11.07 0.10
C ARG A 142 -4.93 9.63 0.56
N THR A 143 -4.62 8.68 -0.31
CA THR A 143 -4.67 7.25 0.01
C THR A 143 -3.72 6.90 1.15
N GLU A 144 -2.50 7.42 1.13
CA GLU A 144 -1.51 7.22 2.18
C GLU A 144 -1.99 7.74 3.54
N ARG A 145 -2.52 8.98 3.58
CA ARG A 145 -3.08 9.56 4.81
C ARG A 145 -4.25 8.75 5.34
N ARG A 146 -5.20 8.38 4.48
CA ARG A 146 -6.35 7.55 4.86
C ARG A 146 -5.90 6.25 5.51
N ARG A 147 -4.93 5.55 4.92
CA ARG A 147 -4.39 4.31 5.49
C ARG A 147 -3.66 4.52 6.81
N ALA A 148 -2.92 5.61 6.95
CA ALA A 148 -2.28 5.95 8.22
C ALA A 148 -3.32 6.20 9.33
N ASP A 149 -4.39 6.92 9.00
CA ASP A 149 -5.50 7.19 9.93
C ASP A 149 -6.27 5.91 10.31
N GLU A 150 -6.48 5.01 9.35
CA GLU A 150 -7.11 3.70 9.59
C GLU A 150 -6.24 2.84 10.50
N ALA A 151 -4.96 2.71 10.20
CA ALA A 151 -4.00 1.96 11.02
C ALA A 151 -3.89 2.53 12.44
N ALA A 152 -3.90 3.86 12.59
CA ALA A 152 -3.87 4.49 13.91
C ALA A 152 -5.13 4.18 14.74
N ARG A 153 -6.30 4.15 14.10
CA ARG A 153 -7.56 3.77 14.76
C ARG A 153 -7.57 2.31 15.18
N GLU A 154 -7.18 1.41 14.28
CA GLU A 154 -7.07 -0.03 14.58
C GLU A 154 -6.09 -0.27 15.73
N TRP A 155 -4.93 0.40 15.70
CA TRP A 155 -3.96 0.31 16.80
C TRP A 155 -4.53 0.80 18.13
N ALA A 156 -5.25 1.92 18.13
CA ALA A 156 -5.88 2.45 19.34
C ALA A 156 -6.97 1.51 19.90
N GLU A 157 -7.64 0.74 19.07
CA GLU A 157 -8.59 -0.29 19.49
C GLU A 157 -7.86 -1.50 20.09
N LEU A 158 -6.80 -1.98 19.43
CA LEU A 158 -6.00 -3.11 19.90
C LEU A 158 -5.28 -2.80 21.22
N ALA A 159 -4.78 -1.57 21.40
CA ALA A 159 -4.12 -1.16 22.64
C ALA A 159 -5.04 -1.24 23.88
N ARG A 160 -6.37 -1.20 23.69
CA ARG A 160 -7.34 -1.39 24.79
C ARG A 160 -7.43 -2.83 25.27
N THR A 161 -6.93 -3.79 24.50
CA THR A 161 -6.96 -5.22 24.81
C THR A 161 -5.67 -5.72 25.43
N GLU A 162 -4.71 -4.83 25.71
CA GLU A 162 -3.44 -5.19 26.36
C GLU A 162 -3.69 -5.73 27.77
N VAL A 163 -3.32 -6.99 27.99
CA VAL A 163 -3.47 -7.66 29.27
C VAL A 163 -2.12 -7.70 29.97
N HIS A 164 -1.99 -6.97 31.07
CA HIS A 164 -0.83 -7.06 31.93
C HIS A 164 -0.95 -8.26 32.87
N PHE A 165 -0.15 -9.29 32.62
CA PHE A 165 -0.03 -10.41 33.57
C PHE A 165 0.88 -9.98 34.72
N GLN A 166 0.31 -9.86 35.93
CA GLN A 166 1.10 -9.75 37.17
C GLN A 166 1.46 -11.16 37.62
N GLU A 167 2.74 -11.47 37.73
CA GLU A 167 3.18 -12.69 38.40
C GLU A 167 2.84 -12.54 39.92
N LEU A 168 1.97 -13.43 40.37
CA LEU A 168 1.70 -13.58 41.81
C LEU A 168 2.92 -14.28 42.42
N THR A 169 3.74 -13.54 43.15
CA THR A 169 4.81 -14.05 44.04
C THR A 169 4.24 -14.61 45.31
#